data_b7752ec72c557f5e2ebfff7ead6d5c02
#
_entry.id   b7752ec72c557f5e2ebfff7ead6d5c02
#
_cell.length_a   1.000
_cell.length_b   1.000
_cell.length_c   1.000
_cell.angle_alpha   90.00
_cell.angle_beta   90.00
_cell.angle_gamma   90.00
#
_symmetry.space_group_name_H-M   'P 1'
#
loop_
_entity.id
_entity.type
_entity.pdbx_description
1 polymer ?
#
loop_
_entity_poly.entity_id
_entity_poly.type
_entity_poly.pdbx_seq_one_letter_code
_entity_poly.pdbx_strand_id
1 'polypeptide(L)'
;AMTNAEWAAIALLCYSQGHSPRGNTKWGLSSDNISEKGRRVDGMTAGAKSGTGLTLTGSGPVGWRHNRDYAGIADLAGNVWEQVTGVRFCGGELQVMANNNAAMGSTDHSLSSTAWKAVSGVDGSLLTPTGTGIAGTDSWVPTTTNSVRIDISGT
;
A
#
# COMPACT_ATOMS: atom_id res chain seq x y z
N ALA A 1 4.81 11.16 6.04
CA ALA A 1 4.33 9.96 5.33
C ALA A 1 5.26 8.80 5.67
N MET A 2 4.70 7.62 5.78
CA MET A 2 5.47 6.37 5.96
C MET A 2 6.19 6.04 4.66
N THR A 3 7.35 5.40 4.73
CA THR A 3 7.98 4.87 3.52
C THR A 3 7.33 3.56 3.08
N ASN A 4 7.50 3.22 1.81
CA ASN A 4 7.06 1.93 1.28
C ASN A 4 7.68 0.75 2.05
N ALA A 5 8.95 0.86 2.43
CA ALA A 5 9.64 -0.19 3.19
C ALA A 5 9.07 -0.34 4.62
N GLU A 6 8.76 0.75 5.29
CA GLU A 6 8.14 0.73 6.63
C GLU A 6 6.73 0.12 6.57
N TRP A 7 5.92 0.52 5.59
CA TRP A 7 4.59 -0.06 5.38
C TRP A 7 4.68 -1.57 5.10
N ALA A 8 5.61 -1.98 4.22
CA ALA A 8 5.83 -3.38 3.89
C ALA A 8 6.28 -4.19 5.11
N ALA A 9 7.14 -3.63 5.97
CA ALA A 9 7.58 -4.29 7.20
C ALA A 9 6.40 -4.58 8.14
N ILE A 10 5.48 -3.62 8.30
CA ILE A 10 4.28 -3.80 9.12
C ILE A 10 3.34 -4.87 8.51
N ALA A 11 3.15 -4.84 7.19
CA ALA A 11 2.35 -5.85 6.51
C ALA A 11 2.94 -7.26 6.67
N LEU A 12 4.26 -7.40 6.51
CA LEU A 12 4.96 -8.67 6.72
C LEU A 12 4.88 -9.15 8.17
N LEU A 13 4.91 -8.23 9.13
CA LEU A 13 4.70 -8.56 10.54
C LEU A 13 3.30 -9.14 10.76
N CYS A 14 2.25 -8.55 10.14
CA CYS A 14 0.91 -9.12 10.18
C CYS A 14 0.88 -10.53 9.61
N TYR A 15 1.48 -10.75 8.43
CA TYR A 15 1.55 -12.07 7.81
C TYR A 15 2.28 -13.09 8.68
N SER A 16 3.38 -12.70 9.34
CA SER A 16 4.12 -13.58 10.26
C SER A 16 3.28 -14.01 11.47
N GLN A 17 2.29 -13.20 11.84
CA GLN A 17 1.32 -13.49 12.89
C GLN A 17 0.06 -14.23 12.38
N GLY A 18 0.06 -14.66 11.13
CA GLY A 18 -1.02 -15.43 10.54
C GLY A 18 -2.25 -14.63 10.12
N HIS A 19 -2.11 -13.33 9.85
CA HIS A 19 -3.21 -12.50 9.34
C HIS A 19 -2.72 -11.44 8.35
N SER A 20 -3.64 -10.90 7.55
CA SER A 20 -3.41 -9.72 6.73
C SER A 20 -4.00 -8.47 7.41
N PRO A 21 -3.47 -7.26 7.12
CA PRO A 21 -4.11 -6.02 7.54
C PRO A 21 -5.54 -5.95 7.01
N ARG A 22 -6.48 -5.59 7.88
CA ARG A 22 -7.90 -5.37 7.53
C ARG A 22 -8.32 -3.95 7.90
N GLY A 23 -9.42 -3.49 7.29
CA GLY A 23 -9.94 -2.15 7.55
C GLY A 23 -11.26 -1.91 6.82
N ASN A 24 -11.63 -0.63 6.71
CA ASN A 24 -12.84 -0.20 6.02
C ASN A 24 -12.65 -0.29 4.49
N THR A 25 -13.03 -1.40 3.89
CA THR A 25 -12.99 -1.62 2.44
C THR A 25 -14.39 -1.62 1.80
N LYS A 26 -15.46 -1.47 2.59
CA LYS A 26 -16.84 -1.55 2.10
C LYS A 26 -17.81 -0.70 2.92
N TRP A 27 -17.82 0.61 2.71
CA TRP A 27 -18.81 1.52 3.33
C TRP A 27 -18.90 1.41 4.87
N GLY A 28 -17.77 1.38 5.54
CA GLY A 28 -17.69 1.22 6.99
C GLY A 28 -17.60 -0.23 7.46
N LEU A 29 -17.49 -1.19 6.55
CA LEU A 29 -17.30 -2.61 6.83
C LEU A 29 -15.97 -3.09 6.26
N SER A 30 -15.46 -4.22 6.73
CA SER A 30 -14.45 -5.01 6.02
C SER A 30 -15.12 -5.91 4.97
N SER A 31 -14.61 -5.93 3.73
CA SER A 31 -15.06 -6.87 2.69
C SER A 31 -14.76 -8.32 3.07
N ASP A 32 -13.67 -8.55 3.81
CA ASP A 32 -13.23 -9.90 4.22
C ASP A 32 -14.09 -10.44 5.38
N ASN A 33 -14.65 -9.54 6.19
CA ASN A 33 -15.53 -9.91 7.28
C ASN A 33 -16.57 -8.81 7.53
N ILE A 34 -17.75 -8.95 6.96
CA ILE A 34 -18.84 -7.95 7.03
C ILE A 34 -19.42 -7.76 8.46
N SER A 35 -19.08 -8.61 9.43
CA SER A 35 -19.43 -8.38 10.82
C SER A 35 -18.55 -7.33 11.49
N GLU A 36 -17.36 -7.07 10.92
CA GLU A 36 -16.43 -6.04 11.37
C GLU A 36 -16.88 -4.67 10.86
N LYS A 37 -17.11 -3.75 11.79
CA LYS A 37 -17.68 -2.42 11.50
C LYS A 37 -16.86 -1.34 12.16
N GLY A 38 -16.62 -0.25 11.42
CA GLY A 38 -16.11 1.00 11.96
C GLY A 38 -17.22 2.04 12.10
N ARG A 39 -17.02 3.03 12.94
CA ARG A 39 -17.94 4.17 13.09
C ARG A 39 -17.72 5.16 11.93
N ARG A 40 -18.73 5.34 11.11
CA ARG A 40 -18.65 6.26 9.96
C ARG A 40 -18.61 7.72 10.41
N VAL A 41 -17.85 8.54 9.67
CA VAL A 41 -17.70 9.97 9.94
C VAL A 41 -18.98 10.75 9.65
N ASP A 42 -19.83 10.26 8.75
CA ASP A 42 -21.12 10.87 8.37
C ASP A 42 -22.28 10.43 9.28
N GLY A 43 -22.01 9.64 10.31
CA GLY A 43 -23.02 9.14 11.26
C GLY A 43 -23.97 8.06 10.71
N MET A 44 -23.80 7.65 9.44
CA MET A 44 -24.62 6.61 8.83
C MET A 44 -24.24 5.22 9.34
N THR A 45 -25.17 4.29 9.22
CA THR A 45 -24.93 2.88 9.57
C THR A 45 -23.87 2.29 8.63
N ALA A 46 -22.91 1.53 9.17
CA ALA A 46 -21.92 0.81 8.37
C ALA A 46 -22.64 -0.14 7.38
N GLY A 47 -22.17 -0.14 6.13
CA GLY A 47 -22.76 -0.87 5.02
C GLY A 47 -23.79 -0.09 4.20
N ALA A 48 -24.27 1.07 4.64
CA ALA A 48 -25.15 1.92 3.84
C ALA A 48 -24.38 2.52 2.66
N LYS A 49 -24.85 2.24 1.43
CA LYS A 49 -24.21 2.66 0.17
C LYS A 49 -24.51 4.11 -0.21
N SER A 50 -24.38 5.03 0.74
CA SER A 50 -24.61 6.47 0.55
C SER A 50 -23.68 7.25 1.50
N GLY A 51 -23.54 8.54 1.25
CA GLY A 51 -22.61 9.39 2.01
C GLY A 51 -21.15 9.14 1.65
N THR A 52 -20.23 9.34 2.60
CA THR A 52 -18.79 9.24 2.34
C THR A 52 -18.22 7.84 2.46
N GLY A 53 -18.87 6.96 3.20
CA GLY A 53 -18.36 5.61 3.51
C GLY A 53 -17.11 5.56 4.42
N LEU A 54 -16.51 6.70 4.74
CA LEU A 54 -15.32 6.79 5.58
C LEU A 54 -15.62 6.50 7.04
N THR A 55 -14.68 5.91 7.75
CA THR A 55 -14.76 5.68 9.20
C THR A 55 -13.77 6.55 9.96
N LEU A 56 -14.10 6.86 11.20
CA LEU A 56 -13.15 7.49 12.12
C LEU A 56 -11.98 6.53 12.35
N THR A 57 -10.76 7.02 12.19
CA THR A 57 -9.54 6.23 12.37
C THR A 57 -9.53 5.52 13.72
N GLY A 58 -9.23 4.24 13.71
CA GLY A 58 -9.19 3.41 14.91
C GLY A 58 -10.56 3.04 15.50
N SER A 59 -11.67 3.43 14.86
CA SER A 59 -13.02 3.08 15.35
C SER A 59 -13.47 1.67 15.01
N GLY A 60 -12.72 0.97 14.18
CA GLY A 60 -12.95 -0.44 13.87
C GLY A 60 -12.51 -1.38 14.99
N PRO A 61 -12.85 -2.67 14.87
CA PRO A 61 -12.45 -3.67 15.85
C PRO A 61 -10.94 -3.89 15.86
N VAL A 62 -10.43 -4.59 16.87
CA VAL A 62 -9.00 -4.93 17.01
C VAL A 62 -8.43 -5.67 15.80
N GLY A 63 -9.27 -6.41 15.06
CA GLY A 63 -8.90 -7.06 13.82
C GLY A 63 -8.44 -6.12 12.69
N TRP A 64 -8.74 -4.81 12.80
CA TRP A 64 -8.29 -3.76 11.87
C TRP A 64 -6.94 -3.15 12.28
N ARG A 65 -6.30 -3.68 13.30
CA ARG A 65 -4.98 -3.24 13.76
C ARG A 65 -3.91 -4.27 13.40
N HIS A 66 -2.72 -3.80 13.11
CA HIS A 66 -1.62 -4.65 12.62
C HIS A 66 -1.26 -5.80 13.55
N ASN A 67 -1.44 -5.65 14.85
CA ASN A 67 -1.11 -6.64 15.88
C ASN A 67 -2.35 -7.20 16.60
N ARG A 68 -3.55 -6.88 16.14
CA ARG A 68 -4.83 -7.25 16.78
C ARG A 68 -4.94 -6.80 18.24
N ASP A 69 -4.29 -5.71 18.59
CA ASP A 69 -4.34 -5.09 19.92
C ASP A 69 -4.74 -3.62 19.80
N TYR A 70 -5.42 -3.06 20.80
CA TYR A 70 -5.86 -1.66 20.79
C TYR A 70 -4.70 -0.65 20.73
N ALA A 71 -3.49 -1.03 21.17
CA ALA A 71 -2.29 -0.22 21.04
C ALA A 71 -1.67 -0.30 19.63
N GLY A 72 -2.20 -1.16 18.75
CA GLY A 72 -1.68 -1.34 17.39
C GLY A 72 -2.06 -0.21 16.43
N ILE A 73 -1.33 -0.11 15.33
CA ILE A 73 -1.62 0.81 14.22
C ILE A 73 -2.91 0.35 13.55
N ALA A 74 -3.88 1.26 13.46
CA ALA A 74 -5.19 1.00 12.87
C ALA A 74 -5.24 1.41 11.40
N ASP A 75 -6.20 0.83 10.68
CA ASP A 75 -6.62 1.25 9.34
C ASP A 75 -5.50 1.24 8.29
N LEU A 76 -4.57 0.27 8.38
CA LEU A 76 -3.54 0.03 7.35
C LEU A 76 -4.12 -0.44 6.00
N ALA A 77 -5.39 -0.81 5.97
CA ALA A 77 -6.09 -1.21 4.76
C ALA A 77 -7.42 -0.46 4.64
N GLY A 78 -7.69 0.09 3.47
CA GLY A 78 -8.94 0.79 3.16
C GLY A 78 -9.07 2.17 3.83
N ASN A 79 -10.30 2.61 3.98
CA ASN A 79 -10.74 3.89 4.54
C ASN A 79 -10.36 5.11 3.69
N VAL A 80 -9.08 5.46 3.60
CA VAL A 80 -8.56 6.57 2.80
C VAL A 80 -7.33 6.13 2.02
N TRP A 81 -7.04 6.85 0.94
CA TRP A 81 -5.77 6.68 0.23
C TRP A 81 -4.63 7.18 1.10
N GLU A 82 -3.62 6.34 1.27
CA GLU A 82 -2.41 6.71 1.99
C GLU A 82 -1.25 6.85 1.01
N GLN A 83 -0.55 7.97 1.09
CA GLN A 83 0.67 8.17 0.33
C GLN A 83 1.86 7.58 1.08
N VAL A 84 2.61 6.73 0.40
CA VAL A 84 3.91 6.25 0.86
C VAL A 84 5.02 6.87 0.01
N THR A 85 6.20 7.02 0.58
CA THR A 85 7.39 7.49 -0.13
C THR A 85 8.32 6.33 -0.46
N GLY A 86 9.24 6.54 -1.40
CA GLY A 86 10.25 5.52 -1.75
C GLY A 86 9.76 4.42 -2.67
N VAL A 87 8.61 4.62 -3.30
CA VAL A 87 8.11 3.76 -4.38
C VAL A 87 7.58 4.61 -5.52
N ARG A 88 7.78 4.19 -6.74
CA ARG A 88 7.22 4.84 -7.93
C ARG A 88 7.07 3.86 -9.09
N PHE A 89 6.24 4.24 -10.06
CA PHE A 89 6.24 3.65 -11.40
C PHE A 89 6.93 4.61 -12.37
N CYS A 90 7.96 4.14 -13.01
CA CYS A 90 8.72 4.96 -13.96
C CYS A 90 9.20 4.11 -15.11
N GLY A 91 8.91 4.56 -16.34
CA GLY A 91 9.26 3.81 -17.54
C GLY A 91 8.67 2.40 -17.61
N GLY A 92 7.51 2.17 -16.97
CA GLY A 92 6.88 0.85 -16.87
C GLY A 92 7.51 -0.09 -15.84
N GLU A 93 8.42 0.39 -15.03
CA GLU A 93 9.06 -0.38 -13.96
C GLU A 93 8.52 0.03 -12.58
N LEU A 94 8.28 -0.96 -11.71
CA LEU A 94 8.16 -0.69 -10.28
C LEU A 94 9.56 -0.40 -9.74
N GLN A 95 9.75 0.80 -9.22
CA GLN A 95 11.03 1.23 -8.67
C GLN A 95 10.88 1.59 -7.19
N VAL A 96 11.87 1.20 -6.39
CA VAL A 96 11.94 1.46 -4.95
C VAL A 96 13.29 2.07 -4.57
N MET A 97 13.35 2.72 -3.42
CA MET A 97 14.62 3.12 -2.80
C MET A 97 15.08 2.00 -1.86
N ALA A 98 16.28 1.47 -2.12
CA ALA A 98 16.85 0.38 -1.32
C ALA A 98 17.10 0.82 0.13
N ASN A 99 17.13 -0.15 1.04
CA ASN A 99 17.56 0.02 2.45
C ASN A 99 16.77 1.08 3.24
N ASN A 100 15.51 1.31 2.88
CA ASN A 100 14.67 2.37 3.44
C ASN A 100 15.29 3.78 3.32
N ASN A 101 16.13 4.01 2.33
CA ASN A 101 16.77 5.32 2.13
C ASN A 101 15.76 6.46 1.88
N ALA A 102 14.53 6.12 1.52
CA ALA A 102 13.44 7.09 1.40
C ALA A 102 13.10 7.81 2.72
N ALA A 103 13.45 7.23 3.88
CA ALA A 103 13.29 7.87 5.18
C ALA A 103 14.35 8.94 5.48
N MET A 104 15.45 8.94 4.72
CA MET A 104 16.58 9.84 4.95
C MET A 104 16.33 11.19 4.24
N GLY A 105 16.31 12.28 5.00
CA GLY A 105 16.09 13.63 4.43
C GLY A 105 17.14 14.09 3.42
N SER A 106 18.30 13.42 3.36
CA SER A 106 19.37 13.68 2.39
C SER A 106 19.23 12.90 1.08
N THR A 107 18.29 11.94 0.99
CA THR A 107 18.11 11.16 -0.22
C THR A 107 17.42 11.99 -1.30
N ASP A 108 18.00 11.99 -2.49
CA ASP A 108 17.40 12.62 -3.66
C ASP A 108 16.23 11.78 -4.18
N HIS A 109 15.03 12.32 -4.12
CA HIS A 109 13.79 11.71 -4.62
C HIS A 109 13.42 12.15 -6.04
N SER A 110 14.27 12.96 -6.72
CA SER A 110 13.98 13.42 -8.06
C SER A 110 13.85 12.27 -9.07
N LEU A 111 13.25 12.56 -10.20
CA LEU A 111 13.08 11.55 -11.27
C LEU A 111 14.42 11.02 -11.80
N SER A 112 15.47 11.83 -11.78
CA SER A 112 16.81 11.50 -12.27
C SER A 112 17.71 10.86 -11.22
N SER A 113 17.24 10.70 -9.99
CA SER A 113 18.04 10.14 -8.89
C SER A 113 18.48 8.71 -9.18
N THR A 114 19.76 8.42 -8.92
CA THR A 114 20.33 7.08 -9.01
C THR A 114 20.01 6.17 -7.82
N ALA A 115 19.35 6.73 -6.79
CA ALA A 115 18.89 5.99 -5.63
C ALA A 115 17.75 5.00 -5.95
N TRP A 116 17.01 5.24 -7.03
CA TRP A 116 15.95 4.35 -7.48
C TRP A 116 16.51 3.03 -8.01
N LYS A 117 15.86 1.94 -7.66
CA LYS A 117 16.15 0.58 -8.13
C LYS A 117 14.87 -0.05 -8.66
N ALA A 118 14.97 -0.74 -9.79
CA ALA A 118 13.87 -1.53 -10.33
C ALA A 118 13.77 -2.86 -9.56
N VAL A 119 12.53 -3.32 -9.32
CA VAL A 119 12.28 -4.61 -8.67
C VAL A 119 12.19 -5.69 -9.73
N SER A 120 13.01 -6.74 -9.61
CA SER A 120 12.98 -7.90 -10.50
C SER A 120 11.66 -8.65 -10.37
N GLY A 121 11.02 -8.94 -11.49
CA GLY A 121 9.81 -9.79 -11.54
C GLY A 121 10.11 -11.28 -11.39
N VAL A 122 11.38 -11.67 -11.40
CA VAL A 122 11.79 -13.08 -11.30
C VAL A 122 12.02 -13.49 -9.85
N ASP A 123 12.75 -12.67 -9.09
CA ASP A 123 13.23 -13.03 -7.76
C ASP A 123 13.11 -11.89 -6.73
N GLY A 124 12.57 -10.73 -7.13
CA GLY A 124 12.44 -9.55 -6.27
C GLY A 124 13.74 -8.80 -6.01
N SER A 125 14.85 -9.17 -6.64
CA SER A 125 16.13 -8.47 -6.47
C SER A 125 16.04 -7.03 -7.00
N LEU A 126 16.94 -6.18 -6.52
CA LEU A 126 16.99 -4.78 -6.91
C LEU A 126 18.01 -4.56 -8.03
N LEU A 127 17.53 -4.07 -9.15
CA LEU A 127 18.30 -3.86 -10.39
C LEU A 127 18.45 -2.38 -10.69
N THR A 128 19.39 -2.04 -11.54
CA THR A 128 19.47 -0.69 -12.12
C THR A 128 18.28 -0.47 -13.06
N PRO A 129 17.52 0.63 -12.91
CA PRO A 129 16.41 0.93 -13.81
C PRO A 129 16.86 1.05 -15.26
N THR A 130 16.11 0.48 -16.18
CA THR A 130 16.35 0.58 -17.63
C THR A 130 15.45 1.60 -18.32
N GLY A 131 14.31 1.92 -17.67
CA GLY A 131 13.31 2.82 -18.23
C GLY A 131 12.61 2.29 -19.48
N THR A 132 12.64 0.98 -19.72
CA THR A 132 12.10 0.34 -20.94
C THR A 132 10.69 -0.19 -20.78
N GLY A 133 10.06 0.04 -19.65
CA GLY A 133 8.67 -0.31 -19.45
C GLY A 133 7.71 0.62 -20.21
N ILE A 134 6.46 0.23 -20.33
CA ILE A 134 5.43 1.01 -21.03
C ILE A 134 4.84 2.01 -20.02
N ALA A 135 5.19 3.27 -20.14
CA ALA A 135 4.64 4.33 -19.30
C ALA A 135 3.19 4.65 -19.71
N GLY A 136 2.32 4.88 -18.72
CA GLY A 136 1.00 5.47 -18.92
C GLY A 136 -0.10 4.51 -19.38
N THR A 137 0.06 3.21 -19.20
CA THR A 137 -1.01 2.23 -19.39
C THR A 137 -1.62 1.81 -18.04
N ASP A 138 -2.92 1.59 -17.98
CA ASP A 138 -3.63 1.16 -16.77
C ASP A 138 -3.20 -0.25 -16.30
N SER A 139 -2.68 -1.05 -17.22
CA SER A 139 -2.05 -2.33 -16.93
C SER A 139 -0.59 -2.29 -17.35
N TRP A 140 0.29 -2.35 -16.37
CA TRP A 140 1.72 -2.35 -16.64
C TRP A 140 2.22 -3.78 -16.87
N VAL A 141 2.79 -4.02 -18.04
CA VAL A 141 3.43 -5.28 -18.38
C VAL A 141 4.92 -5.01 -18.58
N PRO A 142 5.79 -5.63 -17.78
CA PRO A 142 7.22 -5.50 -18.00
C PRO A 142 7.59 -6.02 -19.39
N THR A 143 8.33 -5.25 -20.14
CA THR A 143 8.87 -5.67 -21.43
C THR A 143 10.08 -6.56 -21.27
N THR A 144 10.61 -6.65 -20.07
CA THR A 144 11.76 -7.48 -19.69
C THR A 144 11.44 -8.28 -18.44
N THR A 145 12.15 -9.37 -18.23
CA THR A 145 11.99 -10.26 -17.06
C THR A 145 12.44 -9.63 -15.74
N ASN A 146 12.95 -8.41 -15.76
CA ASN A 146 13.55 -7.75 -14.62
C ASN A 146 12.66 -6.67 -13.95
N SER A 147 11.36 -6.64 -14.26
CA SER A 147 10.44 -5.74 -13.60
C SER A 147 9.14 -6.42 -13.17
N VAL A 148 8.54 -5.92 -12.11
CA VAL A 148 7.31 -6.49 -11.53
C VAL A 148 6.11 -5.99 -12.31
N ARG A 149 5.21 -6.90 -12.69
CA ARG A 149 3.89 -6.54 -13.19
C ARG A 149 2.99 -6.20 -12.01
N ILE A 150 2.44 -5.00 -12.01
CA ILE A 150 1.32 -4.64 -11.16
C ILE A 150 0.15 -4.29 -12.06
N ASP A 151 -0.93 -4.98 -11.87
CA ASP A 151 -2.21 -4.62 -12.48
C ASP A 151 -2.84 -3.54 -11.59
N ILE A 152 -2.86 -2.32 -12.11
CA ILE A 152 -3.48 -1.17 -11.43
C ILE A 152 -4.90 -0.90 -11.93
N SER A 153 -5.46 -1.77 -12.76
CA SER A 153 -6.88 -1.74 -13.09
C SER A 153 -7.70 -2.13 -11.86
N GLY A 154 -7.71 -1.23 -10.87
CA GLY A 154 -8.58 -1.34 -9.71
C GLY A 154 -10.02 -1.07 -10.15
N THR A 155 -10.82 -2.09 -10.21
CA THR A 155 -12.29 -1.97 -10.17
C THR A 155 -12.78 -2.03 -8.74
#